data_0475ae9bce30af725e5607dd17245479
#
_entry.id   0475ae9bce30af725e5607dd17245479
#
_cell.length_a   1.000
_cell.length_b   1.000
_cell.length_c   1.000
_cell.angle_alpha   90.00
_cell.angle_beta   90.00
_cell.angle_gamma   90.00
#
_symmetry.space_group_name_H-M   'P 1'
#
loop_
_entity.id
_entity.type
_entity.pdbx_description
1 polymer ?
#
loop_
_entity_poly.entity_id
_entity_poly.type
_entity_poly.pdbx_seq_one_letter_code
_entity_poly.pdbx_strand_id
1 'polypeptide(L)'
;MKKLTKEDIIKGKEKHDVLHLDSYDADVVIRPLTDGELSEVFTIIGNVSIKNDGTPDTGKVDVTNNFKALRLAASLGMVEPKLTIEEVAEMKFGVPEFIGTKILKASGIISATEAKKKEKS
;
A
#
# COMPACT_ATOMS: atom_id res chain seq x y z
N MET A 1 24.20 5.80 20.21
CA MET A 1 23.43 5.39 19.00
C MET A 1 22.75 4.04 19.20
N LYS A 2 21.46 3.97 18.97
CA LYS A 2 20.71 2.73 19.11
C LYS A 2 21.02 1.79 17.94
N LYS A 3 21.32 0.54 18.23
CA LYS A 3 21.50 -0.47 17.19
C LYS A 3 20.14 -1.10 16.86
N LEU A 4 19.85 -1.28 15.57
CA LEU A 4 18.63 -1.93 15.12
C LEU A 4 18.67 -3.41 15.51
N THR A 5 17.60 -3.89 16.12
CA THR A 5 17.48 -5.29 16.51
C THR A 5 16.43 -5.99 15.64
N LYS A 6 16.45 -7.32 15.65
CA LYS A 6 15.43 -8.13 14.98
C LYS A 6 14.03 -7.79 15.50
N GLU A 7 13.91 -7.55 16.82
CA GLU A 7 12.64 -7.19 17.43
C GLU A 7 12.10 -5.86 16.93
N ASP A 8 12.98 -4.86 16.72
CA ASP A 8 12.58 -3.57 16.16
C ASP A 8 12.01 -3.75 14.75
N ILE A 9 12.60 -4.64 13.95
CA ILE A 9 12.14 -4.92 12.59
C ILE A 9 10.74 -5.54 12.62
N ILE A 10 10.52 -6.52 13.49
CA ILE A 10 9.24 -7.19 13.65
C ILE A 10 8.17 -6.22 14.13
N LYS A 11 8.49 -5.34 15.08
CA LYS A 11 7.56 -4.33 15.58
C LYS A 11 7.11 -3.36 14.48
N GLY A 12 8.01 -2.99 13.57
CA GLY A 12 7.67 -2.14 12.44
C GLY A 12 6.62 -2.77 11.54
N LYS A 13 6.70 -4.10 11.35
CA LYS A 13 5.73 -4.85 10.56
C LYS A 13 4.37 -4.95 11.26
N GLU A 14 4.35 -4.90 12.59
CA GLU A 14 3.14 -5.05 13.40
C GLU A 14 2.43 -3.73 13.68
N LYS A 15 2.90 -2.62 13.12
CA LYS A 15 2.25 -1.33 13.29
C LYS A 15 0.93 -1.32 12.54
N HIS A 16 -0.17 -1.16 13.28
CA HIS A 16 -1.53 -1.23 12.73
C HIS A 16 -2.22 0.13 12.78
N ASP A 17 -3.00 0.43 11.75
CA ASP A 17 -3.85 1.61 11.68
C ASP A 17 -5.29 1.18 11.37
N VAL A 18 -6.26 1.96 11.84
CA VAL A 18 -7.68 1.72 11.54
C VAL A 18 -8.08 2.58 10.35
N LEU A 19 -8.76 1.98 9.38
CA LEU A 19 -9.25 2.68 8.20
C LEU A 19 -10.77 2.49 8.11
N HIS A 20 -11.50 3.59 8.05
CA HIS A 20 -12.95 3.54 7.90
C HIS A 20 -13.34 3.40 6.43
N LEU A 21 -14.26 2.48 6.13
CA LEU A 21 -14.79 2.26 4.79
C LEU A 21 -16.23 2.75 4.75
N ASP A 22 -16.44 3.92 4.14
CA ASP A 22 -17.77 4.53 4.04
C ASP A 22 -18.76 3.60 3.31
N SER A 23 -18.30 2.90 2.28
CA SER A 23 -19.16 2.02 1.48
C SER A 23 -19.74 0.84 2.26
N TYR A 24 -19.10 0.46 3.34
CA TYR A 24 -19.53 -0.63 4.21
C TYR A 24 -19.95 -0.16 5.59
N ASP A 25 -19.75 1.14 5.88
CA ASP A 25 -19.95 1.72 7.21
C ASP A 25 -19.28 0.85 8.28
N ALA A 26 -18.03 0.53 8.06
CA ALA A 26 -17.25 -0.36 8.93
C ALA A 26 -15.78 -0.02 8.85
N ASP A 27 -15.04 -0.43 9.86
CA ASP A 27 -13.59 -0.20 9.92
C ASP A 27 -12.83 -1.48 9.56
N VAL A 28 -11.68 -1.29 8.93
CA VAL A 28 -10.70 -2.37 8.72
C VAL A 28 -9.40 -1.96 9.39
N VAL A 29 -8.58 -2.95 9.74
CA VAL A 29 -7.26 -2.70 10.30
C VAL A 29 -6.23 -2.97 9.21
N ILE A 30 -5.33 -2.00 8.99
CA ILE A 30 -4.29 -2.09 7.96
C ILE A 30 -2.91 -1.91 8.60
N ARG A 31 -1.87 -2.30 7.87
CA ARG A 31 -0.48 -2.11 8.25
C ARG A 31 0.35 -1.70 7.04
N PRO A 32 1.52 -1.05 7.27
CA PRO A 32 2.46 -0.80 6.17
C PRO A 32 2.97 -2.12 5.59
N LEU A 33 3.35 -2.10 4.33
CA LEU A 33 3.99 -3.25 3.69
C LEU A 33 5.49 -3.25 3.97
N THR A 34 6.06 -4.45 4.01
CA THR A 34 7.51 -4.61 4.08
C THR A 34 8.13 -4.37 2.70
N ASP A 35 9.45 -4.25 2.65
CA ASP A 35 10.18 -4.08 1.39
C ASP A 35 9.87 -5.22 0.41
N GLY A 36 9.88 -6.47 0.89
CA GLY A 36 9.57 -7.63 0.06
C GLY A 36 8.15 -7.61 -0.47
N GLU A 37 7.20 -7.19 0.34
CA GLU A 37 5.79 -7.08 -0.08
C GLU A 37 5.61 -5.97 -1.12
N LEU A 38 6.26 -4.83 -0.93
CA LEU A 38 6.23 -3.75 -1.91
C LEU A 38 6.82 -4.20 -3.25
N SER A 39 7.89 -5.00 -3.19
CA SER A 39 8.50 -5.57 -4.39
C SER A 39 7.51 -6.44 -5.16
N GLU A 40 6.71 -7.25 -4.46
CA GLU A 40 5.67 -8.07 -5.10
C GLU A 40 4.62 -7.19 -5.78
N VAL A 41 4.19 -6.12 -5.10
CA VAL A 41 3.20 -5.19 -5.67
C VAL A 41 3.73 -4.53 -6.94
N PHE A 42 4.97 -4.06 -6.91
CA PHE A 42 5.56 -3.38 -8.06
C PHE A 42 5.90 -4.35 -9.20
N THR A 43 6.09 -5.62 -8.91
CA THR A 43 6.26 -6.64 -9.96
C THR A 43 4.99 -6.73 -10.84
N ILE A 44 3.81 -6.60 -10.25
CA ILE A 44 2.55 -6.60 -10.99
C ILE A 44 2.44 -5.36 -11.88
N ILE A 45 2.89 -4.21 -11.37
CA ILE A 45 2.87 -2.95 -12.13
C ILE A 45 3.78 -3.07 -13.36
N GLY A 46 4.84 -3.86 -13.28
CA GLY A 46 5.75 -4.07 -14.39
C GLY A 46 6.89 -3.06 -14.40
N ASN A 47 7.21 -2.50 -15.58
CA ASN A 47 8.38 -1.65 -15.78
C ASN A 47 8.32 -0.31 -15.04
N VAL A 48 8.44 -0.37 -13.72
CA VAL A 48 8.52 0.85 -12.90
C VAL A 48 9.98 1.25 -12.79
N SER A 49 10.32 2.44 -13.26
CA SER A 49 11.67 2.96 -13.11
C SER A 49 11.87 3.46 -11.67
N ILE A 50 13.12 3.43 -11.24
CA ILE A 50 13.49 3.92 -9.91
C ILE A 50 14.00 5.35 -10.08
N LYS A 51 13.44 6.28 -9.31
CA LYS A 51 13.89 7.67 -9.29
C LYS A 51 15.26 7.79 -8.62
N ASN A 52 15.89 8.95 -8.79
CA ASN A 52 17.21 9.21 -8.21
C ASN A 52 17.23 9.11 -6.68
N ASP A 53 16.10 9.32 -6.03
CA ASP A 53 15.97 9.22 -4.58
C ASP A 53 15.70 7.79 -4.08
N GLY A 54 15.70 6.81 -4.99
CA GLY A 54 15.46 5.42 -4.65
C GLY A 54 14.00 5.00 -4.63
N THR A 55 13.07 5.92 -4.87
CA THR A 55 11.64 5.59 -4.89
C THR A 55 11.18 5.16 -6.27
N PRO A 56 10.14 4.30 -6.35
CA PRO A 56 9.58 3.92 -7.65
C PRO A 56 8.87 5.08 -8.34
N ASP A 57 9.03 5.17 -9.65
CA ASP A 57 8.29 6.14 -10.47
C ASP A 57 6.94 5.53 -10.86
N THR A 58 5.88 5.92 -10.17
CA THR A 58 4.54 5.39 -10.38
C THR A 58 3.72 6.20 -11.39
N GLY A 59 4.29 7.25 -11.97
CA GLY A 59 3.56 8.14 -12.87
C GLY A 59 3.25 7.56 -14.25
N LYS A 60 3.87 6.45 -14.63
CA LYS A 60 3.72 5.84 -15.95
C LYS A 60 3.07 4.46 -15.87
N VAL A 61 2.31 4.18 -14.83
CA VAL A 61 1.74 2.87 -14.58
C VAL A 61 0.48 2.65 -15.43
N ASP A 62 0.36 1.46 -16.03
CA ASP A 62 -0.85 1.03 -16.74
C ASP A 62 -2.02 0.90 -15.76
N VAL A 63 -3.20 1.40 -16.14
CA VAL A 63 -4.37 1.44 -15.24
C VAL A 63 -4.78 0.04 -14.80
N THR A 64 -4.82 -0.94 -15.72
CA THR A 64 -5.23 -2.30 -15.40
C THR A 64 -4.26 -2.94 -14.41
N ASN A 65 -2.96 -2.79 -14.66
CA ASN A 65 -1.94 -3.31 -13.75
C ASN A 65 -1.96 -2.57 -12.41
N ASN A 66 -2.28 -1.28 -12.44
CA ASN A 66 -2.40 -0.51 -11.21
C ASN A 66 -3.52 -1.05 -10.32
N PHE A 67 -4.68 -1.39 -10.90
CA PHE A 67 -5.76 -1.99 -10.12
C PHE A 67 -5.35 -3.33 -9.51
N LYS A 68 -4.68 -4.18 -10.29
CA LYS A 68 -4.18 -5.47 -9.78
C LYS A 68 -3.19 -5.28 -8.63
N ALA A 69 -2.28 -4.32 -8.79
CA ALA A 69 -1.29 -4.00 -7.76
C ALA A 69 -1.95 -3.50 -6.48
N LEU A 70 -2.95 -2.64 -6.61
CA LEU A 70 -3.66 -2.10 -5.45
C LEU A 70 -4.47 -3.19 -4.71
N ARG A 71 -5.05 -4.15 -5.46
CA ARG A 71 -5.73 -5.29 -4.85
C ARG A 71 -4.76 -6.16 -4.08
N LEU A 72 -3.57 -6.39 -4.62
CA LEU A 72 -2.54 -7.16 -3.92
C LEU A 72 -2.10 -6.41 -2.67
N ALA A 73 -1.87 -5.10 -2.76
CA ALA A 73 -1.50 -4.28 -1.61
C ALA A 73 -2.58 -4.38 -0.52
N ALA A 74 -3.86 -4.31 -0.90
CA ALA A 74 -4.98 -4.43 0.03
C ALA A 74 -4.96 -5.81 0.72
N SER A 75 -4.76 -6.88 -0.05
CA SER A 75 -4.71 -8.24 0.50
C SER A 75 -3.55 -8.41 1.48
N LEU A 76 -2.36 -7.91 1.12
CA LEU A 76 -1.17 -8.05 1.96
C LEU A 76 -1.24 -7.19 3.22
N GLY A 77 -1.74 -5.96 3.09
CA GLY A 77 -1.70 -4.98 4.18
C GLY A 77 -2.94 -4.94 5.06
N MET A 78 -4.00 -5.65 4.70
CA MET A 78 -5.21 -5.70 5.54
C MET A 78 -5.03 -6.77 6.63
N VAL A 79 -5.09 -6.35 7.89
CA VAL A 79 -4.90 -7.23 9.05
C VAL A 79 -6.21 -7.86 9.46
N GLU A 80 -7.27 -7.06 9.52
CA GLU A 80 -8.62 -7.49 9.88
C GLU A 80 -9.66 -6.78 9.02
N PRO A 81 -10.49 -7.50 8.28
CA PRO A 81 -10.43 -8.95 8.09
C PRO A 81 -9.28 -9.34 7.16
N LYS A 82 -8.70 -10.52 7.36
CA LYS A 82 -7.64 -11.02 6.49
C LYS A 82 -8.29 -11.66 5.26
N LEU A 83 -8.09 -11.07 4.10
CA LEU A 83 -8.71 -11.50 2.84
C LEU A 83 -7.67 -11.91 1.82
N THR A 84 -8.01 -12.91 1.00
CA THR A 84 -7.20 -13.25 -0.17
C THR A 84 -7.39 -12.21 -1.26
N ILE A 85 -6.53 -12.22 -2.28
CA ILE A 85 -6.64 -11.28 -3.38
C ILE A 85 -7.98 -11.47 -4.13
N GLU A 86 -8.45 -12.71 -4.24
CA GLU A 86 -9.73 -13.03 -4.86
C GLU A 86 -10.90 -12.46 -4.05
N GLU A 87 -10.83 -12.57 -2.73
CA GLU A 87 -11.86 -12.01 -1.86
C GLU A 87 -11.88 -10.49 -1.89
N VAL A 88 -10.70 -9.87 -1.95
CA VAL A 88 -10.59 -8.41 -2.09
C VAL A 88 -11.25 -7.95 -3.39
N ALA A 89 -11.07 -8.72 -4.47
CA ALA A 89 -11.67 -8.39 -5.78
C ALA A 89 -13.20 -8.42 -5.76
N GLU A 90 -13.81 -9.10 -4.79
CA GLU A 90 -15.26 -9.15 -4.66
C GLU A 90 -15.86 -7.98 -3.87
N MET A 91 -15.02 -7.10 -3.33
CA MET A 91 -15.50 -5.91 -2.63
C MET A 91 -16.15 -4.93 -3.60
N LYS A 92 -16.95 -4.00 -3.07
CA LYS A 92 -17.61 -2.96 -3.86
C LYS A 92 -16.59 -2.17 -4.67
N PHE A 93 -17.02 -1.68 -5.84
CA PHE A 93 -16.15 -0.96 -6.78
C PHE A 93 -15.40 0.18 -6.09
N GLY A 94 -14.11 0.23 -6.32
CA GLY A 94 -13.24 1.28 -5.78
C GLY A 94 -12.74 1.04 -4.37
N VAL A 95 -13.33 0.11 -3.61
CA VAL A 95 -12.92 -0.13 -2.23
C VAL A 95 -11.55 -0.79 -2.15
N PRO A 96 -11.23 -1.84 -2.93
CA PRO A 96 -9.88 -2.41 -2.88
C PRO A 96 -8.80 -1.38 -3.22
N GLU A 97 -9.06 -0.54 -4.21
CA GLU A 97 -8.11 0.48 -4.66
C GLU A 97 -7.91 1.54 -3.59
N PHE A 98 -8.97 1.93 -2.90
CA PHE A 98 -8.90 2.86 -1.78
C PHE A 98 -8.05 2.28 -0.64
N ILE A 99 -8.31 1.03 -0.26
CA ILE A 99 -7.56 0.34 0.82
C ILE A 99 -6.09 0.22 0.41
N GLY A 100 -5.83 -0.25 -0.80
CA GLY A 100 -4.47 -0.42 -1.30
C GLY A 100 -3.69 0.90 -1.31
N THR A 101 -4.34 1.98 -1.75
CA THR A 101 -3.72 3.31 -1.76
C THR A 101 -3.35 3.75 -0.34
N LYS A 102 -4.24 3.54 0.63
CA LYS A 102 -3.97 3.91 2.02
C LYS A 102 -2.82 3.10 2.61
N ILE A 103 -2.75 1.81 2.27
CA ILE A 103 -1.66 0.94 2.71
C ILE A 103 -0.33 1.41 2.10
N LEU A 104 -0.32 1.76 0.81
CA LEU A 104 0.90 2.25 0.16
C LEU A 104 1.34 3.59 0.75
N LYS A 105 0.41 4.48 1.09
CA LYS A 105 0.74 5.72 1.79
C LYS A 105 1.36 5.44 3.15
N ALA A 106 0.79 4.52 3.90
CA ALA A 106 1.32 4.13 5.21
C ALA A 106 2.71 3.52 5.06
N SER A 107 3.02 2.92 3.91
CA SER A 107 4.32 2.33 3.60
C SER A 107 5.33 3.36 3.08
N GLY A 108 4.92 4.62 2.93
CA GLY A 108 5.79 5.69 2.45
C GLY A 108 5.67 6.00 0.96
N ILE A 109 4.79 5.33 0.24
CA ILE A 109 4.59 5.56 -1.20
C ILE A 109 3.47 6.59 -1.37
N ILE A 110 3.80 7.74 -1.97
CA ILE A 110 2.82 8.80 -2.22
C ILE A 110 2.70 9.05 -3.72
N SER A 111 1.50 9.49 -4.15
CA SER A 111 1.27 9.85 -5.55
C SER A 111 2.01 11.14 -5.89
N ALA A 112 2.28 11.36 -7.19
CA ALA A 112 2.92 12.60 -7.64
C ALA A 112 2.12 13.84 -7.23
N THR A 113 0.79 13.75 -7.25
CA THR A 113 -0.09 14.86 -6.84
C THR A 113 0.09 15.20 -5.37
N GLU A 114 0.17 14.18 -4.51
CA GLU A 114 0.38 14.38 -3.08
C GLU A 114 1.77 14.91 -2.77
N ALA A 115 2.78 14.44 -3.50
CA ALA A 115 4.14 14.95 -3.36
C ALA A 115 4.18 16.46 -3.66
N LYS A 116 3.49 16.91 -4.72
CA LYS A 116 3.39 18.34 -5.05
C LYS A 116 2.70 19.13 -3.95
N LYS A 117 1.63 18.59 -3.35
CA LYS A 117 0.95 19.26 -2.24
C LYS A 117 1.87 19.43 -1.04
N LYS A 118 2.67 18.42 -0.73
CA LYS A 118 3.64 18.49 0.37
C LYS A 118 4.73 19.52 0.10
N GLU A 119 5.17 19.64 -1.13
CA GLU A 119 6.19 20.62 -1.51
C GLU A 119 5.68 22.06 -1.36
N LYS A 120 4.39 22.28 -1.53
CA LYS A 120 3.77 23.61 -1.41
C LYS A 120 3.48 24.01 0.04
N SER A 121 3.51 23.07 0.94
CA SER A 121 3.28 23.34 2.36
C SER A 121 4.58 23.37 3.14
#